data_c8dac70ecc46a2ad4b283d911753ff07
#
_entry.id   c8dac70ecc46a2ad4b283d911753ff07
#
_cell.length_a   1.000
_cell.length_b   1.000
_cell.length_c   1.000
_cell.angle_alpha   90.00
_cell.angle_beta   90.00
_cell.angle_gamma   90.00
#
_symmetry.space_group_name_H-M   'P 1'
#
loop_
_entity.id
_entity.type
_entity.pdbx_description
1 polymer ?
#
loop_
_entity_poly.entity_id
_entity_poly.type
_entity_poly.pdbx_seq_one_letter_code
_entity_poly.pdbx_strand_id
1 'polypeptide(L)'
;MSTKKIGRQTAALSSPPSFLGFANVAGAKEGDGPLAATFDLLSQDDTFGESSWEKAECAMQKQALTLALEKAGLTSGQLDWLFAGDLLNQCISSSFAARAQQVPFFGLYGACSTMGESLALAAMTLDGGFGTYAGAVVSSHFCSAERQYRNPLEYGNQRTPTAQRTVTGSGAAILGTDGPGPYITHVTVGKIVDKGITDTNNMGAAMAPAAYDTISTHFQDTGRTPDFYDLVVTGDLGQLGSQLLYDLFQRDGIDLAPVHTDCGLLIFDLKRQDVHCGGSGCGCCASVLNGYLLNGMRAGRWKQILFCPTGALHSPTTAFQGESIPGICHAIAISTTK
;
A
#
# COMPACT_ATOMS: atom_id res chain seq x y z
N MET A 1 -26.98 -2.92 20.58
CA MET A 1 -25.53 -3.17 20.44
C MET A 1 -24.96 -2.03 19.60
N SER A 2 -23.97 -1.33 20.10
CA SER A 2 -23.24 -0.33 19.30
C SER A 2 -22.49 -1.07 18.20
N THR A 3 -22.80 -0.79 16.96
CA THR A 3 -22.05 -1.33 15.83
C THR A 3 -20.83 -0.44 15.61
N LYS A 4 -19.65 -1.04 15.40
CA LYS A 4 -18.42 -0.29 15.03
C LYS A 4 -18.53 0.30 13.63
N LYS A 5 -19.44 -0.20 12.80
CA LYS A 5 -19.70 0.34 11.48
C LYS A 5 -20.44 1.68 11.58
N ILE A 6 -19.86 2.72 10.99
CA ILE A 6 -20.43 4.04 10.82
C ILE A 6 -20.67 4.30 9.33
N GLY A 7 -21.76 4.97 8.98
CA GLY A 7 -22.08 5.27 7.59
C GLY A 7 -22.14 4.03 6.68
N ARG A 8 -21.64 4.19 5.44
CA ARG A 8 -21.79 3.18 4.37
C ARG A 8 -20.66 2.14 4.35
N GLN A 9 -19.39 2.56 4.50
CA GLN A 9 -18.21 1.75 4.26
C GLN A 9 -17.19 1.79 5.40
N THR A 10 -17.37 2.66 6.40
CA THR A 10 -16.38 2.93 7.44
C THR A 10 -16.68 2.17 8.72
N ALA A 11 -15.64 1.65 9.35
CA ALA A 11 -15.65 1.15 10.71
C ALA A 11 -14.79 2.07 11.61
N ALA A 12 -15.37 2.51 12.74
CA ALA A 12 -14.64 3.17 13.81
C ALA A 12 -14.18 2.10 14.81
N LEU A 13 -12.88 2.03 15.07
CA LEU A 13 -12.31 1.03 15.96
C LEU A 13 -12.45 1.49 17.42
N SER A 14 -13.05 0.64 18.24
CA SER A 14 -13.30 0.94 19.66
C SER A 14 -12.02 0.79 20.50
N SER A 15 -11.12 -0.07 20.07
CA SER A 15 -9.81 -0.32 20.66
C SER A 15 -8.74 -0.19 19.59
N PRO A 16 -8.42 1.06 19.15
CA PRO A 16 -7.50 1.32 18.05
C PRO A 16 -6.14 0.64 18.24
N PRO A 17 -5.75 -0.32 17.38
CA PRO A 17 -4.47 -0.99 17.50
C PRO A 17 -3.30 -0.04 17.21
N SER A 18 -2.18 -0.31 17.87
CA SER A 18 -0.95 0.47 17.78
C SER A 18 0.02 -0.16 16.78
N PHE A 19 0.73 0.66 16.01
CA PHE A 19 1.92 0.24 15.29
C PHE A 19 3.07 0.04 16.29
N LEU A 20 3.43 -1.21 16.57
CA LEU A 20 4.52 -1.57 17.51
C LEU A 20 5.88 -1.49 16.83
N GLY A 21 6.00 -2.13 15.67
CA GLY A 21 7.20 -2.13 14.83
C GLY A 21 6.83 -2.05 13.36
N PHE A 22 7.68 -1.42 12.59
CA PHE A 22 7.52 -1.35 11.15
C PHE A 22 8.87 -1.20 10.46
N ALA A 23 8.98 -1.76 9.28
CA ALA A 23 10.22 -1.74 8.51
C ALA A 23 9.94 -1.81 7.02
N ASN A 24 10.93 -1.40 6.25
CA ASN A 24 10.90 -1.47 4.80
C ASN A 24 12.24 -1.89 4.20
N VAL A 25 12.15 -2.54 3.05
CA VAL A 25 13.27 -2.98 2.24
C VAL A 25 13.05 -2.49 0.82
N ALA A 26 14.09 -2.00 0.16
CA ALA A 26 13.96 -1.50 -1.21
C ALA A 26 15.18 -1.86 -2.08
N GLY A 27 14.99 -1.77 -3.40
CA GLY A 27 16.03 -2.01 -4.41
C GLY A 27 16.88 -0.78 -4.69
N ALA A 28 17.87 -0.95 -5.58
CA ALA A 28 18.83 0.08 -5.94
C ALA A 28 18.18 1.34 -6.51
N LYS A 29 17.18 1.18 -7.41
CA LYS A 29 16.52 2.33 -8.04
C LYS A 29 15.73 3.18 -7.06
N GLU A 30 15.10 2.58 -6.08
CA GLU A 30 14.43 3.24 -4.98
C GLU A 30 15.42 3.95 -4.06
N GLY A 31 16.62 3.35 -3.90
CA GLY A 31 17.75 3.92 -3.17
C GLY A 31 18.35 5.18 -3.83
N ASP A 32 18.16 5.38 -5.13
CA ASP A 32 18.53 6.60 -5.84
C ASP A 32 17.45 7.71 -5.74
N GLY A 33 16.31 7.40 -5.12
CA GLY A 33 15.18 8.30 -4.99
C GLY A 33 15.24 9.22 -3.76
N PRO A 34 14.26 10.13 -3.64
CA PRO A 34 14.23 11.12 -2.56
C PRO A 34 14.09 10.51 -1.16
N LEU A 35 13.57 9.29 -1.06
CA LEU A 35 13.34 8.61 0.20
C LEU A 35 14.45 7.63 0.61
N ALA A 36 15.60 7.65 -0.06
CA ALA A 36 16.72 6.73 0.18
C ALA A 36 17.10 6.57 1.67
N ALA A 37 17.14 7.67 2.41
CA ALA A 37 17.48 7.66 3.83
C ALA A 37 16.39 7.10 4.76
N THR A 38 15.22 6.75 4.23
CA THR A 38 14.09 6.23 5.01
C THR A 38 13.93 4.71 4.88
N PHE A 39 14.76 4.06 4.06
CA PHE A 39 14.75 2.61 3.94
C PHE A 39 15.62 1.98 5.01
N ASP A 40 15.09 0.95 5.68
CA ASP A 40 15.81 0.19 6.70
C ASP A 40 16.89 -0.70 6.08
N LEU A 41 16.62 -1.20 4.88
CA LEU A 41 17.58 -1.98 4.10
C LEU A 41 17.46 -1.64 2.61
N LEU A 42 18.58 -1.37 1.98
CA LEU A 42 18.71 -1.17 0.54
C LEU A 42 19.58 -2.27 -0.06
N SER A 43 19.08 -2.95 -1.09
CA SER A 43 19.88 -3.87 -1.88
C SER A 43 20.36 -3.18 -3.16
N GLN A 44 21.65 -3.34 -3.47
CA GLN A 44 22.22 -2.92 -4.75
C GLN A 44 22.07 -4.00 -5.83
N ASP A 45 21.61 -5.19 -5.45
CA ASP A 45 21.36 -6.32 -6.32
C ASP A 45 19.88 -6.60 -6.42
N ASP A 46 19.32 -6.53 -7.63
CA ASP A 46 17.89 -6.79 -7.91
C ASP A 46 17.49 -8.25 -7.64
N THR A 47 18.43 -9.15 -7.49
CA THR A 47 18.17 -10.55 -7.12
C THR A 47 18.21 -10.79 -5.62
N PHE A 48 18.66 -9.84 -4.81
CA PHE A 48 18.85 -10.00 -3.36
C PHE A 48 19.66 -11.26 -3.00
N GLY A 49 20.63 -11.64 -3.86
CA GLY A 49 21.42 -12.85 -3.71
C GLY A 49 20.70 -14.16 -4.07
N GLU A 50 19.48 -14.08 -4.59
CA GLU A 50 18.67 -15.24 -4.96
C GLU A 50 18.80 -15.60 -6.45
N SER A 51 18.33 -16.78 -6.82
CA SER A 51 18.46 -17.32 -8.18
C SER A 51 17.33 -16.91 -9.14
N SER A 52 16.32 -16.20 -8.67
CA SER A 52 15.20 -15.66 -9.48
C SER A 52 14.57 -14.48 -8.80
N TRP A 53 13.87 -13.65 -9.59
CA TRP A 53 13.21 -12.44 -9.10
C TRP A 53 12.06 -12.73 -8.13
N GLU A 54 11.32 -13.84 -8.31
CA GLU A 54 10.27 -14.26 -7.37
C GLU A 54 10.86 -14.67 -6.02
N LYS A 55 12.03 -15.32 -6.02
CA LYS A 55 12.75 -15.62 -4.79
C LYS A 55 13.31 -14.36 -4.14
N ALA A 56 13.80 -13.42 -4.95
CA ALA A 56 14.24 -12.10 -4.47
C ALA A 56 13.11 -11.36 -3.77
N GLU A 57 11.91 -11.34 -4.38
CA GLU A 57 10.72 -10.73 -3.77
C GLU A 57 10.32 -11.43 -2.45
N CYS A 58 10.37 -12.75 -2.41
CA CYS A 58 10.17 -13.52 -1.19
C CYS A 58 11.21 -13.17 -0.11
N ALA A 59 12.48 -13.01 -0.48
CA ALA A 59 13.55 -12.63 0.45
C ALA A 59 13.34 -11.22 1.01
N MET A 60 12.96 -10.25 0.17
CA MET A 60 12.61 -8.89 0.61
C MET A 60 11.47 -8.90 1.64
N GLN A 61 10.40 -9.64 1.35
CA GLN A 61 9.23 -9.70 2.23
C GLN A 61 9.58 -10.33 3.59
N LYS A 62 10.38 -11.41 3.59
CA LYS A 62 10.92 -12.03 4.81
C LYS A 62 11.76 -11.05 5.62
N GLN A 63 12.63 -10.31 4.94
CA GLN A 63 13.54 -9.36 5.58
C GLN A 63 12.76 -8.20 6.20
N ALA A 64 11.78 -7.63 5.49
CA ALA A 64 10.94 -6.56 6.02
C ALA A 64 10.15 -7.01 7.26
N LEU A 65 9.57 -8.22 7.22
CA LEU A 65 8.85 -8.78 8.37
C LEU A 65 9.79 -9.02 9.57
N THR A 66 10.97 -9.58 9.34
CA THR A 66 11.96 -9.81 10.39
C THR A 66 12.37 -8.51 11.08
N LEU A 67 12.72 -7.48 10.30
CA LEU A 67 13.08 -6.17 10.84
C LEU A 67 11.92 -5.50 11.60
N ALA A 68 10.68 -5.64 11.12
CA ALA A 68 9.51 -5.11 11.80
C ALA A 68 9.26 -5.80 13.15
N LEU A 69 9.43 -7.13 13.21
CA LEU A 69 9.35 -7.91 14.44
C LEU A 69 10.44 -7.52 15.44
N GLU A 70 11.69 -7.39 14.99
CA GLU A 70 12.81 -6.93 15.83
C GLU A 70 12.52 -5.56 16.45
N LYS A 71 12.03 -4.61 15.66
CA LYS A 71 11.64 -3.27 16.13
C LYS A 71 10.44 -3.30 17.10
N ALA A 72 9.55 -4.29 16.98
CA ALA A 72 8.45 -4.52 17.90
C ALA A 72 8.88 -5.24 19.19
N GLY A 73 10.08 -5.79 19.23
CA GLY A 73 10.54 -6.65 20.33
C GLY A 73 9.81 -8.00 20.38
N LEU A 74 9.34 -8.49 19.23
CA LEU A 74 8.55 -9.72 19.11
C LEU A 74 9.25 -10.74 18.21
N THR A 75 8.83 -11.99 18.34
CA THR A 75 9.18 -13.09 17.43
C THR A 75 7.98 -13.46 16.58
N SER A 76 8.21 -14.16 15.45
CA SER A 76 7.13 -14.62 14.59
C SER A 76 6.13 -15.55 15.33
N GLY A 77 6.59 -16.36 16.26
CA GLY A 77 5.74 -17.24 17.07
C GLY A 77 4.78 -16.52 18.03
N GLN A 78 4.90 -15.21 18.21
CA GLN A 78 3.99 -14.40 19.01
C GLN A 78 2.89 -13.73 18.17
N LEU A 79 2.99 -13.78 16.83
CA LEU A 79 1.92 -13.30 15.94
C LEU A 79 0.76 -14.28 15.94
N ASP A 80 -0.43 -13.79 16.24
CA ASP A 80 -1.67 -14.55 16.07
C ASP A 80 -2.02 -14.70 14.60
N TRP A 81 -1.80 -13.65 13.81
CA TRP A 81 -2.18 -13.58 12.40
C TRP A 81 -1.14 -12.84 11.56
N LEU A 82 -0.94 -13.33 10.33
CA LEU A 82 -0.17 -12.64 9.29
C LEU A 82 -1.07 -12.41 8.07
N PHE A 83 -1.25 -11.15 7.70
CA PHE A 83 -1.93 -10.70 6.48
C PHE A 83 -0.88 -10.26 5.47
N ALA A 84 -0.73 -10.99 4.38
CA ALA A 84 0.32 -10.67 3.42
C ALA A 84 -0.14 -10.87 1.98
N GLY A 85 0.49 -10.13 1.06
CA GLY A 85 0.22 -10.24 -0.35
C GLY A 85 1.33 -9.65 -1.21
N ASP A 86 1.22 -9.91 -2.49
CA ASP A 86 2.11 -9.43 -3.54
C ASP A 86 1.33 -9.33 -4.86
N LEU A 87 2.00 -8.95 -5.96
CA LEU A 87 1.35 -8.80 -7.27
C LEU A 87 1.30 -10.10 -8.08
N LEU A 88 2.01 -11.14 -7.65
CA LEU A 88 2.16 -12.36 -8.44
C LEU A 88 0.95 -13.28 -8.30
N ASN A 89 0.77 -14.13 -9.28
CA ASN A 89 -0.30 -15.14 -9.28
C ASN A 89 -0.27 -15.97 -8.00
N GLN A 90 -1.43 -16.14 -7.39
CA GLN A 90 -1.69 -16.86 -6.15
C GLN A 90 -0.89 -16.37 -4.93
N CYS A 91 -0.46 -15.10 -4.91
CA CYS A 91 0.35 -14.52 -3.83
C CYS A 91 1.56 -15.40 -3.51
N ILE A 92 2.32 -15.80 -4.54
CA ILE A 92 3.33 -16.85 -4.38
C ILE A 92 4.52 -16.38 -3.55
N SER A 93 4.94 -15.12 -3.69
CA SER A 93 6.05 -14.59 -2.89
C SER A 93 5.67 -14.54 -1.41
N SER A 94 4.46 -14.09 -1.09
CA SER A 94 3.93 -14.01 0.27
C SER A 94 3.74 -15.40 0.91
N SER A 95 3.23 -16.35 0.14
CA SER A 95 3.04 -17.74 0.62
C SER A 95 4.37 -18.39 1.00
N PHE A 96 5.42 -18.18 0.20
CA PHE A 96 6.75 -18.73 0.51
C PHE A 96 7.46 -17.96 1.63
N ALA A 97 7.24 -16.64 1.73
CA ALA A 97 7.74 -15.86 2.85
C ALA A 97 7.09 -16.29 4.18
N ALA A 98 5.75 -16.43 4.20
CA ALA A 98 4.98 -16.86 5.37
C ALA A 98 5.34 -18.28 5.80
N ARG A 99 5.56 -19.19 4.86
CA ARG A 99 6.02 -20.56 5.15
C ARG A 99 7.26 -20.60 6.05
N ALA A 100 8.20 -19.70 5.82
CA ALA A 100 9.43 -19.63 6.61
C ALA A 100 9.20 -19.10 8.04
N GLN A 101 8.12 -18.35 8.27
CA GLN A 101 7.77 -17.76 9.56
C GLN A 101 6.88 -18.63 10.43
N GLN A 102 6.20 -19.62 9.82
CA GLN A 102 5.28 -20.56 10.48
C GLN A 102 4.17 -19.88 11.31
N VAL A 103 3.64 -18.76 10.80
CA VAL A 103 2.55 -18.00 11.42
C VAL A 103 1.22 -18.32 10.70
N PRO A 104 0.06 -18.36 11.40
CA PRO A 104 -1.24 -18.41 10.74
C PRO A 104 -1.39 -17.29 9.73
N PHE A 105 -1.73 -17.63 8.47
CA PHE A 105 -1.53 -16.77 7.31
C PHE A 105 -2.80 -16.60 6.49
N PHE A 106 -3.08 -15.34 6.12
CA PHE A 106 -4.04 -14.96 5.10
C PHE A 106 -3.30 -14.35 3.91
N GLY A 107 -3.40 -15.00 2.74
CA GLY A 107 -2.92 -14.47 1.47
C GLY A 107 -3.98 -13.52 0.88
N LEU A 108 -3.59 -12.28 0.61
CA LEU A 108 -4.47 -11.20 0.17
C LEU A 108 -4.07 -10.71 -1.22
N TYR A 109 -5.06 -10.32 -2.02
CA TYR A 109 -4.84 -9.74 -3.33
C TYR A 109 -5.80 -8.59 -3.62
N GLY A 110 -5.34 -7.37 -3.38
CA GLY A 110 -5.98 -6.12 -3.78
C GLY A 110 -5.16 -5.34 -4.80
N ALA A 111 -4.34 -6.04 -5.62
CA ALA A 111 -3.32 -5.42 -6.47
C ALA A 111 -2.44 -4.45 -5.65
N CYS A 112 -2.22 -3.23 -6.13
CA CYS A 112 -1.39 -2.25 -5.42
C CYS A 112 -2.00 -1.79 -4.08
N SER A 113 -3.31 -2.00 -3.82
CA SER A 113 -3.97 -1.64 -2.55
C SER A 113 -3.76 -2.64 -1.41
N THR A 114 -3.06 -3.75 -1.65
CA THR A 114 -2.94 -4.87 -0.70
C THR A 114 -2.40 -4.46 0.68
N MET A 115 -1.55 -3.41 0.77
CA MET A 115 -1.11 -2.92 2.09
C MET A 115 -2.27 -2.32 2.90
N GLY A 116 -3.19 -1.59 2.26
CA GLY A 116 -4.40 -1.09 2.91
C GLY A 116 -5.35 -2.20 3.32
N GLU A 117 -5.53 -3.21 2.47
CA GLU A 117 -6.32 -4.40 2.77
C GLU A 117 -5.73 -5.17 3.97
N SER A 118 -4.42 -5.40 3.98
CA SER A 118 -3.72 -6.08 5.07
C SER A 118 -3.85 -5.34 6.41
N LEU A 119 -3.66 -4.02 6.41
CA LEU A 119 -3.82 -3.19 7.61
C LEU A 119 -5.26 -3.13 8.09
N ALA A 120 -6.23 -3.03 7.17
CA ALA A 120 -7.65 -3.04 7.50
C ALA A 120 -8.05 -4.31 8.24
N LEU A 121 -7.69 -5.46 7.67
CA LEU A 121 -8.01 -6.78 8.25
C LEU A 121 -7.28 -7.00 9.57
N ALA A 122 -5.99 -6.68 9.65
CA ALA A 122 -5.22 -6.78 10.89
C ALA A 122 -5.84 -5.92 12.00
N ALA A 123 -6.17 -4.65 11.70
CA ALA A 123 -6.74 -3.76 12.69
C ALA A 123 -8.15 -4.19 13.14
N MET A 124 -9.02 -4.59 12.21
CA MET A 124 -10.36 -5.08 12.53
C MET A 124 -10.32 -6.39 13.33
N THR A 125 -9.38 -7.28 13.05
CA THR A 125 -9.19 -8.55 13.77
C THR A 125 -8.77 -8.30 15.21
N LEU A 126 -7.80 -7.39 15.45
CA LEU A 126 -7.36 -7.04 16.80
C LEU A 126 -8.45 -6.28 17.58
N ASP A 127 -9.11 -5.31 16.96
CA ASP A 127 -10.22 -4.57 17.57
C ASP A 127 -11.44 -5.46 17.84
N GLY A 128 -11.58 -6.57 17.08
CA GLY A 128 -12.58 -7.62 17.27
C GLY A 128 -12.27 -8.57 18.44
N GLY A 129 -11.05 -8.53 19.00
CA GLY A 129 -10.62 -9.42 20.06
C GLY A 129 -10.20 -10.81 19.59
N PHE A 130 -9.85 -10.98 18.30
CA PHE A 130 -9.43 -12.26 17.73
C PHE A 130 -7.91 -12.47 17.78
N GLY A 131 -7.18 -11.63 18.48
CA GLY A 131 -5.73 -11.73 18.65
C GLY A 131 -5.18 -10.53 19.41
N THR A 132 -3.91 -10.63 19.78
CA THR A 132 -3.14 -9.58 20.47
C THR A 132 -2.16 -8.91 19.53
N TYR A 133 -1.53 -9.69 18.62
CA TYR A 133 -0.55 -9.21 17.64
C TYR A 133 -0.87 -9.70 16.24
N ALA A 134 -0.81 -8.80 15.29
CA ALA A 134 -0.99 -9.13 13.88
C ALA A 134 0.09 -8.46 13.02
N GLY A 135 0.60 -9.19 12.03
CA GLY A 135 1.51 -8.69 11.01
C GLY A 135 0.77 -8.33 9.73
N ALA A 136 1.16 -7.23 9.11
CA ALA A 136 0.78 -6.86 7.74
C ALA A 136 2.05 -6.67 6.92
N VAL A 137 2.25 -7.46 5.85
CA VAL A 137 3.44 -7.35 5.01
C VAL A 137 3.10 -7.53 3.55
N VAL A 138 3.61 -6.66 2.70
CA VAL A 138 3.42 -6.77 1.25
C VAL A 138 4.69 -6.38 0.50
N SER A 139 4.81 -6.88 -0.73
CA SER A 139 5.94 -6.61 -1.60
C SER A 139 5.52 -6.49 -3.05
N SER A 140 6.35 -5.82 -3.83
CA SER A 140 6.40 -5.94 -5.27
C SER A 140 7.84 -5.91 -5.75
N HIS A 141 8.11 -6.52 -6.89
CA HIS A 141 9.42 -6.50 -7.52
C HIS A 141 9.26 -6.15 -8.99
N PHE A 142 10.04 -5.17 -9.47
CA PHE A 142 9.92 -4.69 -10.85
C PHE A 142 9.99 -5.83 -11.87
N CYS A 143 11.03 -6.66 -11.81
CA CYS A 143 11.26 -7.68 -12.83
C CYS A 143 10.21 -8.80 -12.81
N SER A 144 9.78 -9.26 -11.63
CA SER A 144 8.74 -10.30 -11.52
C SER A 144 7.37 -9.78 -12.00
N ALA A 145 7.02 -8.54 -11.64
CA ALA A 145 5.78 -7.90 -12.09
C ALA A 145 5.78 -7.62 -13.59
N GLU A 146 6.87 -7.07 -14.14
CA GLU A 146 6.99 -6.85 -15.58
C GLU A 146 6.85 -8.15 -16.36
N ARG A 147 7.50 -9.22 -15.91
CA ARG A 147 7.39 -10.54 -16.53
C ARG A 147 5.98 -11.09 -16.51
N GLN A 148 5.23 -10.86 -15.45
CA GLN A 148 3.86 -11.35 -15.35
C GLN A 148 2.86 -10.51 -16.14
N TYR A 149 2.97 -9.17 -16.11
CA TYR A 149 1.96 -8.28 -16.65
C TYR A 149 2.27 -7.70 -18.01
N ARG A 150 3.53 -7.67 -18.42
CA ARG A 150 3.99 -7.12 -19.69
C ARG A 150 4.72 -8.18 -20.49
N ASN A 151 3.97 -8.95 -21.23
CA ASN A 151 4.48 -10.05 -22.01
C ASN A 151 4.34 -9.75 -23.52
N PRO A 152 5.37 -10.01 -24.35
CA PRO A 152 6.70 -10.47 -24.01
C PRO A 152 7.65 -9.35 -23.55
N LEU A 153 8.48 -9.61 -22.54
CA LEU A 153 9.49 -8.67 -22.04
C LEU A 153 10.52 -8.28 -23.09
N GLU A 154 10.81 -9.19 -24.03
CA GLU A 154 11.81 -9.05 -25.08
C GLU A 154 11.52 -7.92 -26.05
N TYR A 155 10.28 -7.47 -26.18
CA TYR A 155 9.95 -6.31 -27.01
C TYR A 155 10.43 -5.00 -26.43
N GLY A 156 11.15 -5.06 -25.29
CA GLY A 156 11.74 -3.91 -24.64
C GLY A 156 10.65 -2.89 -24.32
N ASN A 157 11.05 -1.81 -23.77
CA ASN A 157 10.07 -1.05 -23.08
C ASN A 157 10.13 0.40 -23.44
N GLN A 158 9.56 0.74 -24.58
CA GLN A 158 9.05 2.09 -24.73
C GLN A 158 7.78 2.21 -23.91
N ARG A 159 7.93 2.54 -22.63
CA ARG A 159 6.78 2.85 -21.78
C ARG A 159 6.15 4.17 -22.23
N THR A 160 4.83 4.21 -22.22
CA THR A 160 4.10 5.45 -22.53
C THR A 160 4.34 6.50 -21.44
N PRO A 161 4.15 7.80 -21.70
CA PRO A 161 4.26 8.84 -20.68
C PRO A 161 3.32 8.64 -19.48
N THR A 162 2.22 7.90 -19.67
CA THR A 162 1.23 7.58 -18.64
C THR A 162 1.62 6.39 -17.77
N ALA A 163 2.60 5.59 -18.20
CA ALA A 163 3.04 4.41 -17.48
C ALA A 163 3.71 4.78 -16.14
N GLN A 164 3.65 3.86 -15.22
CA GLN A 164 4.31 3.92 -13.93
C GLN A 164 5.35 2.81 -13.80
N ARG A 165 6.33 2.99 -12.93
CA ARG A 165 7.34 1.97 -12.64
C ARG A 165 6.96 1.19 -11.40
N THR A 166 6.86 -0.13 -11.51
CA THR A 166 6.71 -1.00 -10.33
C THR A 166 7.90 -0.83 -9.39
N VAL A 167 7.64 -0.56 -8.13
CA VAL A 167 8.65 -0.45 -7.09
C VAL A 167 9.16 -1.83 -6.72
N THR A 168 10.49 -1.96 -6.64
CA THR A 168 11.14 -3.09 -6.01
C THR A 168 11.26 -2.80 -4.53
N GLY A 169 10.31 -3.31 -3.74
CA GLY A 169 10.27 -3.00 -2.32
C GLY A 169 9.28 -3.85 -1.55
N SER A 170 9.46 -3.87 -0.24
CA SER A 170 8.56 -4.50 0.71
C SER A 170 8.40 -3.62 1.94
N GLY A 171 7.21 -3.61 2.52
CA GLY A 171 6.95 -2.96 3.80
C GLY A 171 6.18 -3.89 4.73
N ALA A 172 6.57 -3.89 5.99
CA ALA A 172 5.95 -4.68 7.04
C ALA A 172 5.60 -3.82 8.25
N ALA A 173 4.42 -4.07 8.82
CA ALA A 173 3.96 -3.45 10.07
C ALA A 173 3.48 -4.52 11.03
N ILE A 174 3.86 -4.39 12.30
CA ILE A 174 3.36 -5.19 13.41
C ILE A 174 2.40 -4.34 14.21
N LEU A 175 1.16 -4.80 14.31
CA LEU A 175 0.11 -4.17 15.10
C LEU A 175 -0.10 -4.93 16.40
N GLY A 176 -0.42 -4.20 17.46
CA GLY A 176 -0.81 -4.78 18.75
C GLY A 176 -1.99 -4.03 19.37
N THR A 177 -2.72 -4.70 20.26
CA THR A 177 -3.86 -4.11 20.99
C THR A 177 -3.46 -2.96 21.89
N ASP A 178 -2.21 -2.99 22.40
CA ASP A 178 -1.62 -1.95 23.23
C ASP A 178 -0.30 -1.47 22.65
N GLY A 179 0.07 -0.21 22.93
CA GLY A 179 1.34 0.37 22.49
C GLY A 179 1.32 1.89 22.45
N PRO A 180 2.45 2.51 22.09
CA PRO A 180 2.63 3.96 22.15
C PRO A 180 2.03 4.72 20.92
N GLY A 181 1.53 3.99 19.91
CA GLY A 181 1.09 4.57 18.65
C GLY A 181 2.23 4.71 17.61
N PRO A 182 1.89 5.24 16.43
CA PRO A 182 0.56 5.67 15.97
C PRO A 182 -0.49 4.57 16.01
N TYR A 183 -1.76 4.96 15.91
CA TYR A 183 -2.91 4.05 16.03
C TYR A 183 -3.75 4.05 14.76
N ILE A 184 -4.33 2.91 14.39
CA ILE A 184 -5.37 2.86 13.36
C ILE A 184 -6.71 3.09 14.04
N THR A 185 -7.36 4.21 13.72
CA THR A 185 -8.62 4.63 14.37
C THR A 185 -9.86 4.29 13.56
N HIS A 186 -9.78 4.38 12.23
CA HIS A 186 -10.88 4.09 11.32
C HIS A 186 -10.36 3.33 10.10
N VAL A 187 -11.23 2.47 9.58
CA VAL A 187 -11.02 1.73 8.34
C VAL A 187 -12.21 1.97 7.43
N THR A 188 -11.97 2.49 6.22
CA THR A 188 -13.00 2.57 5.18
C THR A 188 -12.69 1.54 4.12
N VAL A 189 -13.52 0.51 4.03
CA VAL A 189 -13.37 -0.55 3.03
C VAL A 189 -13.97 -0.06 1.71
N GLY A 190 -13.13 0.06 0.69
CA GLY A 190 -13.57 0.49 -0.63
C GLY A 190 -14.38 -0.58 -1.36
N LYS A 191 -15.14 -0.15 -2.33
CA LYS A 191 -15.80 -1.02 -3.30
C LYS A 191 -15.07 -0.94 -4.65
N ILE A 192 -15.27 -1.93 -5.48
CA ILE A 192 -14.78 -1.93 -6.86
C ILE A 192 -15.50 -0.82 -7.65
N VAL A 193 -14.72 0.03 -8.31
CA VAL A 193 -15.22 1.09 -9.21
C VAL A 193 -14.63 0.87 -10.59
N ASP A 194 -15.50 0.72 -11.57
CA ASP A 194 -15.10 0.53 -12.98
C ASP A 194 -15.68 1.66 -13.84
N LYS A 195 -14.82 2.34 -14.58
CA LYS A 195 -15.18 3.43 -15.51
C LYS A 195 -14.89 3.08 -16.98
N GLY A 196 -14.68 1.79 -17.27
CA GLY A 196 -14.46 1.32 -18.62
C GLY A 196 -13.06 1.63 -19.17
N ILE A 197 -12.07 1.87 -18.33
CA ILE A 197 -10.68 2.08 -18.77
C ILE A 197 -10.09 0.72 -19.17
N THR A 198 -9.55 0.65 -20.40
CA THR A 198 -8.94 -0.57 -20.95
C THR A 198 -7.44 -0.43 -21.21
N ASP A 199 -6.88 0.78 -21.12
CA ASP A 199 -5.45 1.03 -21.33
C ASP A 199 -4.62 0.59 -20.11
N THR A 200 -3.96 -0.55 -20.23
CA THR A 200 -3.09 -1.13 -19.19
C THR A 200 -1.85 -0.28 -18.88
N ASN A 201 -1.52 0.70 -19.72
CA ASN A 201 -0.43 1.66 -19.48
C ASN A 201 -0.91 2.92 -18.74
N ASN A 202 -2.19 3.01 -18.39
CA ASN A 202 -2.77 4.17 -17.71
C ASN A 202 -3.54 3.74 -16.46
N MET A 203 -2.85 3.08 -15.53
CA MET A 203 -3.46 2.60 -14.28
C MET A 203 -3.97 3.74 -13.40
N GLY A 204 -3.32 4.91 -13.43
CA GLY A 204 -3.78 6.08 -12.68
C GLY A 204 -5.21 6.48 -13.04
N ALA A 205 -5.59 6.42 -14.34
CA ALA A 205 -6.96 6.70 -14.77
C ALA A 205 -7.96 5.63 -14.30
N ALA A 206 -7.54 4.37 -14.20
CA ALA A 206 -8.39 3.29 -13.69
C ALA A 206 -8.60 3.40 -12.17
N MET A 207 -7.57 3.82 -11.41
CA MET A 207 -7.59 3.85 -9.94
C MET A 207 -8.18 5.14 -9.36
N ALA A 208 -8.02 6.29 -10.01
CA ALA A 208 -8.47 7.59 -9.46
C ALA A 208 -9.96 7.62 -9.09
N PRO A 209 -10.90 7.03 -9.87
CA PRO A 209 -12.30 6.97 -9.48
C PRO A 209 -12.57 6.16 -8.22
N ALA A 210 -11.80 5.09 -7.97
CA ALA A 210 -11.92 4.29 -6.76
C ALA A 210 -11.36 5.04 -5.54
N ALA A 211 -10.25 5.75 -5.69
CA ALA A 211 -9.71 6.63 -4.66
C ALA A 211 -10.71 7.73 -4.29
N TYR A 212 -11.28 8.40 -5.29
CA TYR A 212 -12.32 9.41 -5.07
C TYR A 212 -13.53 8.85 -4.31
N ASP A 213 -14.08 7.70 -4.73
CA ASP A 213 -15.23 7.07 -4.06
C ASP A 213 -14.93 6.75 -2.59
N THR A 214 -13.77 6.16 -2.32
CA THR A 214 -13.41 5.73 -0.96
C THR A 214 -13.11 6.92 -0.06
N ILE A 215 -12.34 7.91 -0.52
CA ILE A 215 -12.00 9.10 0.27
C ILE A 215 -13.24 9.95 0.53
N SER A 216 -14.09 10.16 -0.48
CA SER A 216 -15.36 10.88 -0.31
C SER A 216 -16.29 10.18 0.67
N THR A 217 -16.39 8.85 0.57
CA THR A 217 -17.20 8.06 1.51
C THR A 217 -16.62 8.14 2.92
N HIS A 218 -15.30 8.10 3.07
CA HIS A 218 -14.65 8.27 4.37
C HIS A 218 -15.01 9.61 5.01
N PHE A 219 -14.93 10.70 4.25
CA PHE A 219 -15.31 12.03 4.74
C PHE A 219 -16.79 12.11 5.13
N GLN A 220 -17.67 11.56 4.30
CA GLN A 220 -19.12 11.51 4.60
C GLN A 220 -19.44 10.68 5.82
N ASP A 221 -18.90 9.47 5.92
CA ASP A 221 -19.18 8.53 7.01
C ASP A 221 -18.67 9.03 8.36
N THR A 222 -17.53 9.75 8.37
CA THR A 222 -16.89 10.25 9.59
C THR A 222 -17.30 11.67 9.94
N GLY A 223 -17.93 12.41 9.01
CA GLY A 223 -18.21 13.83 9.16
C GLY A 223 -16.95 14.71 9.14
N ARG A 224 -15.83 14.19 8.62
CA ARG A 224 -14.54 14.90 8.52
C ARG A 224 -14.41 15.57 7.16
N THR A 225 -13.57 16.60 7.11
CA THR A 225 -13.19 17.32 5.89
C THR A 225 -11.70 17.11 5.61
N PRO A 226 -11.18 17.43 4.41
CA PRO A 226 -9.77 17.23 4.09
C PRO A 226 -8.81 17.89 5.11
N ASP A 227 -9.14 19.04 5.64
CA ASP A 227 -8.36 19.82 6.61
C ASP A 227 -8.29 19.19 8.02
N PHE A 228 -9.08 18.15 8.30
CA PHE A 228 -8.92 17.32 9.49
C PHE A 228 -7.59 16.56 9.47
N TYR A 229 -7.11 16.23 8.28
CA TYR A 229 -5.89 15.45 8.08
C TYR A 229 -4.71 16.36 7.77
N ASP A 230 -3.58 16.13 8.44
CA ASP A 230 -2.32 16.74 8.04
C ASP A 230 -1.88 16.25 6.66
N LEU A 231 -2.29 15.01 6.30
CA LEU A 231 -1.93 14.40 5.03
C LEU A 231 -2.96 13.33 4.61
N VAL A 232 -3.44 13.42 3.37
CA VAL A 232 -4.16 12.37 2.66
C VAL A 232 -3.18 11.76 1.65
N VAL A 233 -2.92 10.45 1.73
CA VAL A 233 -1.86 9.81 0.93
C VAL A 233 -2.43 8.68 0.12
N THR A 234 -2.38 8.80 -1.21
CA THR A 234 -2.71 7.68 -2.11
C THR A 234 -1.50 6.77 -2.36
N GLY A 235 -1.77 5.55 -2.83
CA GLY A 235 -0.74 4.52 -2.97
C GLY A 235 0.16 4.71 -4.18
N ASP A 236 -0.45 4.80 -5.35
CA ASP A 236 0.27 4.80 -6.61
C ASP A 236 -0.58 5.35 -7.77
N LEU A 237 -1.32 6.42 -7.52
CA LEU A 237 -2.02 7.14 -8.59
C LEU A 237 -1.05 7.75 -9.59
N GLY A 238 0.14 8.11 -9.12
CA GLY A 238 1.13 8.82 -9.91
C GLY A 238 0.66 10.22 -10.31
N GLN A 239 1.40 10.85 -11.23
CA GLN A 239 1.12 12.23 -11.62
C GLN A 239 -0.26 12.40 -12.27
N LEU A 240 -0.59 11.56 -13.25
CA LEU A 240 -1.86 11.67 -13.97
C LEU A 240 -3.05 11.29 -13.08
N GLY A 241 -2.95 10.19 -12.34
CA GLY A 241 -4.04 9.76 -11.46
C GLY A 241 -4.32 10.74 -10.32
N SER A 242 -3.28 11.38 -9.77
CA SER A 242 -3.45 12.45 -8.77
C SER A 242 -4.16 13.67 -9.34
N GLN A 243 -3.82 14.08 -10.57
CA GLN A 243 -4.53 15.17 -11.24
C GLN A 243 -6.01 14.84 -11.46
N LEU A 244 -6.30 13.63 -11.93
CA LEU A 244 -7.68 13.17 -12.13
C LEU A 244 -8.45 13.12 -10.78
N LEU A 245 -7.78 12.73 -9.70
CA LEU A 245 -8.38 12.77 -8.36
C LEU A 245 -8.75 14.20 -7.96
N TYR A 246 -7.87 15.17 -8.19
CA TYR A 246 -8.17 16.60 -7.91
C TYR A 246 -9.34 17.09 -8.73
N ASP A 247 -9.41 16.77 -10.02
CA ASP A 247 -10.50 17.15 -10.90
C ASP A 247 -11.85 16.57 -10.45
N LEU A 248 -11.84 15.33 -9.92
CA LEU A 248 -13.04 14.70 -9.36
C LEU A 248 -13.52 15.41 -8.09
N PHE A 249 -12.63 15.72 -7.15
CA PHE A 249 -12.99 16.45 -5.92
C PHE A 249 -13.42 17.90 -6.21
N GLN A 250 -12.80 18.54 -7.19
CA GLN A 250 -13.15 19.91 -7.59
C GLN A 250 -14.60 20.01 -8.11
N ARG A 251 -15.14 18.96 -8.74
CA ARG A 251 -16.57 18.90 -9.15
C ARG A 251 -17.52 18.97 -7.97
N ASP A 252 -17.10 18.52 -6.80
CA ASP A 252 -17.87 18.60 -5.56
C ASP A 252 -17.54 19.89 -4.76
N GLY A 253 -16.73 20.79 -5.31
CA GLY A 253 -16.30 22.02 -4.65
C GLY A 253 -15.28 21.79 -3.53
N ILE A 254 -14.58 20.65 -3.52
CA ILE A 254 -13.58 20.27 -2.52
C ILE A 254 -12.19 20.43 -3.14
N ASP A 255 -11.32 21.20 -2.49
CA ASP A 255 -9.89 21.29 -2.83
C ASP A 255 -9.10 20.31 -1.97
N LEU A 256 -8.71 19.17 -2.56
CA LEU A 256 -7.91 18.14 -1.90
C LEU A 256 -6.41 18.42 -2.00
N ALA A 257 -5.97 19.16 -3.01
CA ALA A 257 -4.56 19.33 -3.34
C ALA A 257 -3.65 19.82 -2.19
N PRO A 258 -4.09 20.74 -1.32
CA PRO A 258 -3.23 21.26 -0.23
C PRO A 258 -2.80 20.19 0.79
N VAL A 259 -3.58 19.14 0.97
CA VAL A 259 -3.32 18.07 1.96
C VAL A 259 -3.00 16.72 1.32
N HIS A 260 -2.99 16.65 -0.02
CA HIS A 260 -2.79 15.38 -0.73
C HIS A 260 -1.35 15.18 -1.21
N THR A 261 -0.90 13.94 -1.12
CA THR A 261 0.29 13.43 -1.84
C THR A 261 0.06 11.98 -2.27
N ASP A 262 1.01 11.46 -3.06
CA ASP A 262 0.95 10.09 -3.57
C ASP A 262 2.28 9.38 -3.35
N CYS A 263 2.26 8.14 -2.87
CA CYS A 263 3.48 7.38 -2.58
C CYS A 263 4.33 7.18 -3.84
N GLY A 264 3.71 6.99 -5.01
CA GLY A 264 4.40 6.87 -6.28
C GLY A 264 5.12 8.16 -6.70
N LEU A 265 4.65 9.32 -6.25
CA LEU A 265 5.30 10.62 -6.46
C LEU A 265 6.41 10.90 -5.44
N LEU A 266 6.33 10.30 -4.26
CA LEU A 266 7.31 10.49 -3.19
C LEU A 266 8.55 9.61 -3.35
N ILE A 267 8.40 8.37 -3.85
CA ILE A 267 9.47 7.37 -3.83
C ILE A 267 10.53 7.61 -4.90
N PHE A 268 10.18 8.24 -6.02
CA PHE A 268 11.07 8.53 -7.13
C PHE A 268 11.17 10.02 -7.44
N ASP A 269 12.32 10.43 -7.97
CA ASP A 269 12.49 11.75 -8.59
C ASP A 269 12.09 11.67 -10.07
N LEU A 270 10.90 12.18 -10.40
CA LEU A 270 10.34 12.13 -11.75
C LEU A 270 11.14 12.87 -12.81
N LYS A 271 12.03 13.79 -12.38
CA LYS A 271 12.87 14.57 -13.31
C LYS A 271 14.20 13.88 -13.62
N ARG A 272 14.71 13.10 -12.68
CA ARG A 272 16.04 12.49 -12.74
C ARG A 272 16.03 10.99 -13.05
N GLN A 273 14.93 10.32 -12.68
CA GLN A 273 14.76 8.88 -12.85
C GLN A 273 13.75 8.59 -13.95
N ASP A 274 14.03 7.59 -14.78
CA ASP A 274 13.11 7.11 -15.81
C ASP A 274 11.97 6.29 -15.19
N VAL A 275 10.92 7.00 -14.74
CA VAL A 275 9.74 6.43 -14.07
C VAL A 275 8.41 6.99 -14.58
N HIS A 276 8.45 7.90 -15.56
CA HIS A 276 7.30 8.56 -16.18
C HIS A 276 6.31 9.15 -15.14
N CYS A 277 5.14 8.55 -14.95
CA CYS A 277 4.13 9.05 -14.01
C CYS A 277 4.42 8.74 -12.53
N GLY A 278 5.51 8.05 -12.22
CA GLY A 278 5.89 7.74 -10.84
C GLY A 278 5.96 6.26 -10.52
N GLY A 279 5.99 5.93 -9.23
CA GLY A 279 6.02 4.57 -8.72
C GLY A 279 4.66 3.89 -8.77
N SER A 280 4.66 2.55 -8.78
CA SER A 280 3.48 1.69 -8.73
C SER A 280 3.77 0.41 -7.97
N GLY A 281 2.73 -0.37 -7.70
CA GLY A 281 2.82 -1.66 -7.03
C GLY A 281 2.58 -1.58 -5.51
N CYS A 282 2.17 -2.69 -4.92
CA CYS A 282 1.88 -2.72 -3.49
C CYS A 282 3.12 -2.50 -2.61
N GLY A 283 4.31 -2.82 -3.11
CA GLY A 283 5.59 -2.45 -2.47
C GLY A 283 5.83 -0.95 -2.42
N CYS A 284 5.23 -0.16 -3.33
CA CYS A 284 5.36 1.30 -3.35
C CYS A 284 4.78 1.91 -2.07
N CYS A 285 3.47 1.80 -1.88
CA CYS A 285 2.79 2.38 -0.71
C CYS A 285 3.25 1.73 0.60
N ALA A 286 3.60 0.43 0.59
CA ALA A 286 4.10 -0.26 1.76
C ALA A 286 5.46 0.28 2.21
N SER A 287 6.40 0.48 1.27
CA SER A 287 7.73 1.04 1.59
C SER A 287 7.65 2.48 2.10
N VAL A 288 6.82 3.31 1.45
CA VAL A 288 6.63 4.71 1.86
C VAL A 288 5.96 4.81 3.23
N LEU A 289 4.91 4.02 3.49
CA LEU A 289 4.25 3.99 4.79
C LEU A 289 5.23 3.63 5.90
N ASN A 290 5.90 2.47 5.76
CA ASN A 290 6.72 1.88 6.83
C ASN A 290 8.11 2.54 6.99
N GLY A 291 8.51 3.36 6.05
CA GLY A 291 9.74 4.16 6.14
C GLY A 291 9.46 5.63 6.48
N TYR A 292 8.82 6.33 5.57
CA TYR A 292 8.70 7.78 5.62
C TYR A 292 7.53 8.27 6.49
N LEU A 293 6.31 7.72 6.28
CA LEU A 293 5.10 8.26 6.92
C LEU A 293 5.07 7.95 8.41
N LEU A 294 5.22 6.68 8.81
CA LEU A 294 5.15 6.29 10.23
C LEU A 294 6.31 6.88 11.05
N ASN A 295 7.53 6.96 10.49
CA ASN A 295 8.63 7.66 11.13
C ASN A 295 8.36 9.16 11.26
N GLY A 296 7.75 9.77 10.25
CA GLY A 296 7.32 11.18 10.30
C GLY A 296 6.28 11.43 11.39
N MET A 297 5.33 10.52 11.57
CA MET A 297 4.36 10.59 12.69
C MET A 297 5.04 10.45 14.05
N ARG A 298 5.94 9.47 14.21
CA ARG A 298 6.72 9.30 15.45
C ARG A 298 7.60 10.51 15.77
N ALA A 299 8.11 11.19 14.74
CA ALA A 299 8.88 12.43 14.88
C ALA A 299 8.00 13.69 15.07
N GLY A 300 6.67 13.55 15.12
CA GLY A 300 5.73 14.66 15.32
C GLY A 300 5.48 15.53 14.10
N ARG A 301 5.89 15.11 12.89
CA ARG A 301 5.64 15.84 11.65
C ARG A 301 4.17 15.88 11.29
N TRP A 302 3.45 14.78 11.49
CA TRP A 302 2.02 14.63 11.27
C TRP A 302 1.36 13.95 12.45
N LYS A 303 0.12 14.35 12.74
CA LYS A 303 -0.71 13.78 13.80
C LYS A 303 -1.82 12.90 13.23
N GLN A 304 -2.35 13.29 12.07
CA GLN A 304 -3.49 12.65 11.41
C GLN A 304 -3.14 12.38 9.94
N ILE A 305 -3.07 11.11 9.56
CA ILE A 305 -2.88 10.70 8.16
C ILE A 305 -4.06 9.85 7.72
N LEU A 306 -4.59 10.12 6.53
CA LEU A 306 -5.48 9.22 5.82
C LEU A 306 -4.69 8.51 4.73
N PHE A 307 -4.33 7.25 4.98
CA PHE A 307 -3.56 6.41 4.05
C PHE A 307 -4.52 5.64 3.15
N CYS A 308 -4.47 5.88 1.84
CA CYS A 308 -5.42 5.42 0.84
C CYS A 308 -4.74 4.64 -0.30
N PRO A 309 -4.22 3.43 -0.05
CA PRO A 309 -3.65 2.60 -1.10
C PRO A 309 -4.66 2.29 -2.20
N THR A 310 -4.23 2.44 -3.44
CA THR A 310 -5.02 2.22 -4.65
C THR A 310 -4.59 0.95 -5.36
N GLY A 311 -5.47 0.35 -6.14
CA GLY A 311 -5.17 -0.86 -6.91
C GLY A 311 -5.95 -0.92 -8.22
N ALA A 312 -5.29 -1.37 -9.28
CA ALA A 312 -5.88 -1.69 -10.57
C ALA A 312 -6.03 -3.21 -10.68
N LEU A 313 -7.27 -3.70 -10.67
CA LEU A 313 -7.58 -5.12 -10.64
C LEU A 313 -7.63 -5.67 -12.07
N HIS A 314 -6.50 -5.98 -12.65
CA HIS A 314 -6.43 -6.56 -13.98
C HIS A 314 -5.46 -7.75 -14.02
N SER A 315 -5.60 -8.55 -15.06
CA SER A 315 -4.66 -9.62 -15.41
C SER A 315 -4.36 -9.56 -16.92
N PRO A 316 -3.25 -10.15 -17.38
CA PRO A 316 -3.02 -10.30 -18.82
C PRO A 316 -4.18 -10.99 -19.54
N THR A 317 -4.79 -11.98 -18.92
CA THR A 317 -5.94 -12.71 -19.49
C THR A 317 -7.13 -11.79 -19.73
N THR A 318 -7.55 -11.02 -18.73
CA THR A 318 -8.69 -10.10 -18.89
C THR A 318 -8.39 -8.97 -19.88
N ALA A 319 -7.15 -8.44 -19.85
CA ALA A 319 -6.73 -7.43 -20.83
C ALA A 319 -6.76 -7.94 -22.27
N PHE A 320 -6.29 -9.17 -22.53
CA PHE A 320 -6.37 -9.79 -23.86
C PHE A 320 -7.81 -10.12 -24.30
N GLN A 321 -8.72 -10.26 -23.36
CA GLN A 321 -10.15 -10.43 -23.63
C GLN A 321 -10.87 -9.10 -23.88
N GLY A 322 -10.18 -7.97 -23.77
CA GLY A 322 -10.74 -6.63 -23.98
C GLY A 322 -11.57 -6.11 -22.81
N GLU A 323 -11.43 -6.72 -21.63
CA GLU A 323 -12.12 -6.26 -20.42
C GLU A 323 -11.53 -4.94 -19.90
N SER A 324 -12.36 -4.18 -19.22
CA SER A 324 -11.94 -2.98 -18.50
C SER A 324 -11.11 -3.32 -17.25
N ILE A 325 -10.47 -2.29 -16.69
CA ILE A 325 -9.64 -2.39 -15.48
C ILE A 325 -10.41 -1.78 -14.31
N PRO A 326 -11.01 -2.60 -13.44
CA PRO A 326 -11.65 -2.12 -12.22
C PRO A 326 -10.62 -1.56 -11.25
N GLY A 327 -10.95 -0.45 -10.59
CA GLY A 327 -10.16 0.13 -9.51
C GLY A 327 -10.68 -0.23 -8.13
N ILE A 328 -9.79 -0.28 -7.15
CA ILE A 328 -10.09 -0.45 -5.72
C ILE A 328 -9.22 0.52 -4.90
N CYS A 329 -9.75 0.97 -3.77
CA CYS A 329 -9.00 1.75 -2.79
C CYS A 329 -9.54 1.44 -1.39
N HIS A 330 -8.67 1.32 -0.41
CA HIS A 330 -9.05 1.26 1.00
C HIS A 330 -8.46 2.47 1.73
N ALA A 331 -9.15 3.01 2.73
CA ALA A 331 -8.64 4.14 3.51
C ALA A 331 -8.44 3.75 4.98
N ILE A 332 -7.24 3.99 5.48
CA ILE A 332 -6.81 3.71 6.84
C ILE A 332 -6.50 5.04 7.52
N ALA A 333 -7.31 5.44 8.49
CA ALA A 333 -7.05 6.63 9.28
C ALA A 333 -6.06 6.31 10.41
N ILE A 334 -4.91 6.96 10.37
CA ILE A 334 -3.82 6.77 11.31
C ILE A 334 -3.67 8.04 12.14
N SER A 335 -3.64 7.90 13.47
CA SER A 335 -3.57 9.01 14.43
C SER A 335 -2.48 8.79 15.46
N THR A 336 -1.83 9.85 15.92
CA THR A 336 -0.89 9.79 17.07
C THR A 336 -1.62 9.64 18.42
N THR A 337 -2.93 9.82 18.45
CA THR A 337 -3.78 9.65 19.63
C THR A 337 -4.92 8.65 19.34
N LYS A 338 -5.37 7.95 20.40
CA LYS A 338 -6.54 7.04 20.34
C LYS A 338 -7.83 7.80 20.18
#